data_107620f9870b143e6920d71fb13489c9
#
_entry.id   107620f9870b143e6920d71fb13489c9
#
_cell.length_a   1.000
_cell.length_b   1.000
_cell.length_c   1.000
_cell.angle_alpha   90.00
_cell.angle_beta   90.00
_cell.angle_gamma   90.00
#
_symmetry.space_group_name_H-M   'P 1'
#
loop_
_entity.id
_entity.type
_entity.pdbx_description
1 polymer ?
#
loop_
_entity_poly.entity_id
_entity_poly.type
_entity_poly.pdbx_seq_one_letter_code
_entity_poly.pdbx_strand_id
1 'polypeptide(L)'
;MAAAKQKGFKAVPLNLTASLNFENDIARKASKNVVGVMKGTKRPDEYVLYTAHWDHLGRCTAAADGDDICNGAVDNATGTAALVALAEGFAKAGAPERSAVFLAVTAEESGLLGSKFYAENPVFPLSQTVGGVNMDAFSMSGPAKNLTVIGKGKSQLDLYLEAAAKSEGRTPETEPTPEKGFYYRSDHFSFAKLGVPMVYFEGGDDLVTGGKAAAMAAAEDYEKNRYHAPGDEFDEKWDWSGVMSDLKLYYRVGRMLAMTDAWPNWNEGDEFRAVRDKSRSGK
;
A
#
# COMPACT_ATOMS: atom_id res chain seq x y z
N MET A 1 -17.29 -13.26 29.53
CA MET A 1 -17.14 -12.08 28.64
C MET A 1 -17.97 -10.87 29.08
N ALA A 2 -19.19 -10.97 29.54
CA ALA A 2 -19.99 -9.80 29.95
C ALA A 2 -19.34 -8.96 31.09
N ALA A 3 -18.72 -9.60 32.08
CA ALA A 3 -18.02 -8.89 33.16
C ALA A 3 -16.78 -8.09 32.69
N ALA A 4 -16.08 -8.58 31.69
CA ALA A 4 -14.90 -7.90 31.15
C ALA A 4 -15.21 -6.55 30.42
N LYS A 5 -16.49 -6.32 30.10
CA LYS A 5 -16.97 -5.07 29.49
C LYS A 5 -17.31 -4.00 30.53
N GLN A 6 -17.29 -4.32 31.81
CA GLN A 6 -17.62 -3.37 32.85
C GLN A 6 -16.41 -2.52 33.25
N LYS A 7 -16.63 -1.20 33.37
CA LYS A 7 -15.61 -0.27 33.83
C LYS A 7 -15.14 -0.68 35.25
N GLY A 8 -13.83 -0.88 35.42
CA GLY A 8 -13.25 -1.31 36.68
C GLY A 8 -13.12 -2.84 36.87
N PHE A 9 -13.43 -3.63 35.82
CA PHE A 9 -13.17 -5.08 35.85
C PHE A 9 -11.71 -5.38 36.17
N LYS A 10 -11.49 -6.25 37.14
CA LYS A 10 -10.15 -6.80 37.46
C LYS A 10 -10.11 -8.25 37.00
N ALA A 11 -9.04 -8.61 36.31
CA ALA A 11 -8.80 -9.99 35.91
C ALA A 11 -8.74 -10.89 37.13
N VAL A 12 -9.47 -12.02 37.08
CA VAL A 12 -9.50 -13.03 38.14
C VAL A 12 -8.60 -14.19 37.70
N PRO A 13 -7.61 -14.60 38.53
CA PRO A 13 -6.79 -15.78 38.24
C PRO A 13 -7.70 -17.02 38.21
N LEU A 14 -7.65 -17.76 37.12
CA LEU A 14 -8.45 -19.00 37.00
C LEU A 14 -7.79 -20.19 37.66
N ASN A 15 -6.53 -20.12 38.05
CA ASN A 15 -5.71 -21.20 38.59
C ASN A 15 -5.78 -22.48 37.75
N LEU A 16 -5.88 -22.29 36.42
CA LEU A 16 -5.90 -23.38 35.44
C LEU A 16 -4.57 -23.43 34.69
N THR A 17 -4.16 -24.64 34.38
CA THR A 17 -3.02 -24.89 33.47
C THR A 17 -3.55 -25.38 32.14
N ALA A 18 -3.10 -24.78 31.03
CA ALA A 18 -3.36 -25.28 29.70
C ALA A 18 -2.14 -26.10 29.23
N SER A 19 -2.40 -27.30 28.70
CA SER A 19 -1.40 -28.12 28.01
C SER A 19 -1.80 -28.25 26.56
N LEU A 20 -0.88 -27.94 25.66
CA LEU A 20 -1.06 -28.03 24.20
C LEU A 20 -0.03 -28.99 23.64
N ASN A 21 -0.47 -29.95 22.85
CA ASN A 21 0.39 -30.86 22.11
C ASN A 21 -0.04 -30.82 20.63
N PHE A 22 0.88 -30.47 19.73
CA PHE A 22 0.63 -30.43 18.31
C PHE A 22 1.89 -30.79 17.53
N GLU A 23 1.70 -31.33 16.34
CA GLU A 23 2.75 -31.57 15.38
C GLU A 23 2.80 -30.42 14.38
N ASN A 24 4.00 -29.97 14.03
CA ASN A 24 4.22 -28.97 12.98
C ASN A 24 4.89 -29.62 11.78
N ASP A 25 4.28 -29.46 10.61
CA ASP A 25 4.96 -29.70 9.34
C ASP A 25 5.55 -28.38 8.81
N ILE A 26 6.87 -28.29 8.79
CA ILE A 26 7.58 -27.07 8.43
C ILE A 26 8.12 -27.19 7.01
N ALA A 27 7.45 -26.52 6.06
CA ALA A 27 7.96 -26.35 4.70
C ALA A 27 8.69 -24.99 4.55
N ARG A 28 9.86 -25.01 3.89
CA ARG A 28 10.58 -23.78 3.53
C ARG A 28 10.43 -23.54 2.03
N LYS A 29 9.94 -22.37 1.67
CA LYS A 29 9.84 -21.91 0.28
C LYS A 29 10.65 -20.63 0.12
N ALA A 30 11.18 -20.40 -1.09
CA ALA A 30 11.88 -19.17 -1.44
C ALA A 30 11.11 -18.44 -2.52
N SER A 31 11.05 -17.12 -2.39
CA SER A 31 10.51 -16.22 -3.41
C SER A 31 11.46 -15.04 -3.62
N LYS A 32 11.09 -14.07 -4.44
CA LYS A 32 11.97 -12.95 -4.80
C LYS A 32 11.19 -11.65 -4.86
N ASN A 33 11.79 -10.56 -4.38
CA ASN A 33 11.40 -9.21 -4.77
C ASN A 33 12.03 -8.88 -6.13
N VAL A 34 11.33 -8.09 -6.94
CA VAL A 34 11.83 -7.58 -8.21
C VAL A 34 12.06 -6.08 -8.09
N VAL A 35 13.25 -5.62 -8.45
CA VAL A 35 13.64 -4.21 -8.31
C VAL A 35 14.03 -3.66 -9.66
N GLY A 36 13.32 -2.65 -10.14
CA GLY A 36 13.67 -1.82 -11.28
C GLY A 36 14.10 -0.43 -10.82
N VAL A 37 15.04 0.21 -11.53
CA VAL A 37 15.47 1.56 -11.21
C VAL A 37 15.64 2.40 -12.48
N MET A 38 15.10 3.62 -12.44
CA MET A 38 15.46 4.67 -13.36
C MET A 38 16.40 5.64 -12.66
N LYS A 39 17.65 5.65 -13.08
CA LYS A 39 18.70 6.47 -12.46
C LYS A 39 18.44 7.97 -12.66
N GLY A 40 18.55 8.72 -11.57
CA GLY A 40 18.40 10.17 -11.57
C GLY A 40 19.55 10.90 -12.27
N THR A 41 19.27 12.10 -12.76
CA THR A 41 20.23 12.90 -13.53
C THR A 41 21.09 13.84 -12.69
N LYS A 42 20.58 14.28 -11.52
CA LYS A 42 21.28 15.24 -10.65
C LYS A 42 21.63 14.66 -9.26
N ARG A 43 20.73 13.84 -8.71
CA ARG A 43 20.83 13.22 -7.39
C ARG A 43 20.57 11.73 -7.51
N PRO A 44 21.45 10.99 -8.22
CA PRO A 44 21.23 9.57 -8.53
C PRO A 44 21.22 8.65 -7.30
N ASP A 45 21.76 9.10 -6.17
CA ASP A 45 21.83 8.36 -4.92
C ASP A 45 20.73 8.76 -3.93
N GLU A 46 19.76 9.56 -4.37
CA GLU A 46 18.52 9.85 -3.66
C GLU A 46 17.35 9.14 -4.37
N TYR A 47 16.50 8.43 -3.62
CA TYR A 47 15.54 7.50 -4.17
C TYR A 47 14.11 7.89 -3.83
N VAL A 48 13.23 7.78 -4.82
CA VAL A 48 11.77 7.77 -4.63
C VAL A 48 11.28 6.36 -4.91
N LEU A 49 10.57 5.76 -3.95
CA LEU A 49 10.15 4.36 -4.00
C LEU A 49 8.70 4.24 -4.44
N TYR A 50 8.45 3.35 -5.40
CA TYR A 50 7.14 2.84 -5.74
C TYR A 50 7.08 1.37 -5.38
N THR A 51 6.05 0.93 -4.63
CA THR A 51 5.90 -0.47 -4.25
C THR A 51 4.49 -0.99 -4.48
N ALA A 52 4.41 -2.26 -4.85
CA ALA A 52 3.20 -3.07 -4.89
C ALA A 52 3.62 -4.53 -4.71
N HIS A 53 2.75 -5.38 -4.15
CA HIS A 53 3.04 -6.81 -4.10
C HIS A 53 2.57 -7.50 -5.38
N TRP A 54 3.28 -8.57 -5.74
CA TRP A 54 3.00 -9.36 -6.95
C TRP A 54 2.51 -10.77 -6.66
N ASP A 55 2.52 -11.16 -5.40
CA ASP A 55 1.96 -12.42 -4.92
C ASP A 55 0.47 -12.30 -4.61
N HIS A 56 -0.19 -13.43 -4.52
CA HIS A 56 -1.50 -13.60 -3.93
C HIS A 56 -1.57 -15.00 -3.29
N LEU A 57 -2.75 -15.42 -2.84
CA LEU A 57 -2.94 -16.65 -2.06
C LEU A 57 -2.67 -17.93 -2.86
N GLY A 58 -2.82 -17.89 -4.18
CA GLY A 58 -2.69 -19.06 -5.03
C GLY A 58 -3.84 -20.04 -4.80
N ARG A 59 -3.56 -21.26 -4.25
CA ARG A 59 -4.66 -22.19 -3.92
C ARG A 59 -5.31 -21.80 -2.61
N CYS A 60 -6.63 -21.71 -2.63
CA CYS A 60 -7.46 -21.31 -1.51
C CYS A 60 -8.67 -22.27 -1.35
N THR A 61 -9.65 -21.88 -0.54
CA THR A 61 -10.89 -22.68 -0.40
C THR A 61 -11.67 -22.63 -1.68
N ALA A 62 -12.01 -23.82 -2.22
CA ALA A 62 -12.74 -23.91 -3.47
C ALA A 62 -14.12 -23.22 -3.38
N ALA A 63 -14.46 -22.48 -4.42
CA ALA A 63 -15.79 -21.95 -4.65
C ALA A 63 -16.81 -23.06 -4.97
N ALA A 64 -18.09 -22.71 -5.05
CA ALA A 64 -19.16 -23.68 -5.27
C ALA A 64 -19.09 -24.42 -6.63
N ASP A 65 -18.43 -23.82 -7.62
CA ASP A 65 -18.16 -24.39 -8.94
C ASP A 65 -16.91 -25.27 -8.99
N GLY A 66 -16.14 -25.34 -7.89
CA GLY A 66 -14.94 -26.13 -7.76
C GLY A 66 -13.65 -25.35 -8.07
N ASP A 67 -13.73 -24.08 -8.41
CA ASP A 67 -12.54 -23.24 -8.57
C ASP A 67 -11.83 -23.02 -7.21
N ASP A 68 -10.56 -23.39 -7.13
CA ASP A 68 -9.71 -23.26 -5.94
C ASP A 68 -8.51 -22.34 -6.16
N ILE A 69 -8.50 -21.52 -7.20
CA ILE A 69 -7.43 -20.60 -7.52
C ILE A 69 -7.82 -19.17 -7.14
N CYS A 70 -7.19 -18.64 -6.12
CA CYS A 70 -7.26 -17.22 -5.80
C CYS A 70 -6.24 -16.47 -6.65
N ASN A 71 -6.70 -15.84 -7.73
CA ASN A 71 -5.84 -15.22 -8.74
C ASN A 71 -5.28 -13.86 -8.29
N GLY A 72 -6.03 -13.10 -7.47
CA GLY A 72 -5.62 -11.77 -7.04
C GLY A 72 -5.56 -10.76 -8.19
N ALA A 73 -6.61 -10.73 -9.01
CA ALA A 73 -6.62 -9.86 -10.18
C ALA A 73 -6.70 -8.38 -9.77
N VAL A 74 -7.54 -8.05 -8.80
CA VAL A 74 -7.57 -6.72 -8.16
C VAL A 74 -6.48 -6.63 -7.11
N ASP A 75 -6.39 -7.61 -6.23
CA ASP A 75 -5.46 -7.70 -5.11
C ASP A 75 -4.36 -8.77 -5.37
N ASN A 76 -3.17 -8.44 -5.97
CA ASN A 76 -2.76 -7.09 -6.34
C ASN A 76 -2.08 -7.08 -7.72
N ALA A 77 -2.66 -7.80 -8.71
CA ALA A 77 -2.14 -7.71 -10.08
C ALA A 77 -2.29 -6.28 -10.63
N THR A 78 -3.33 -5.53 -10.18
CA THR A 78 -3.53 -4.13 -10.56
C THR A 78 -2.38 -3.24 -10.10
N GLY A 79 -1.92 -3.37 -8.85
CA GLY A 79 -0.78 -2.61 -8.33
C GLY A 79 0.53 -2.98 -9.02
N THR A 80 0.74 -4.27 -9.31
CA THR A 80 1.91 -4.72 -10.09
C THR A 80 1.89 -4.17 -11.51
N ALA A 81 0.74 -4.16 -12.19
CA ALA A 81 0.58 -3.55 -13.50
C ALA A 81 0.82 -2.03 -13.45
N ALA A 82 0.36 -1.38 -12.37
CA ALA A 82 0.61 0.05 -12.13
C ALA A 82 2.11 0.36 -12.00
N LEU A 83 2.91 -0.49 -11.35
CA LEU A 83 4.38 -0.32 -11.29
C LEU A 83 4.98 -0.27 -12.71
N VAL A 84 4.56 -1.17 -13.60
CA VAL A 84 5.04 -1.22 -14.98
C VAL A 84 4.62 0.04 -15.73
N ALA A 85 3.35 0.44 -15.64
CA ALA A 85 2.82 1.63 -16.31
C ALA A 85 3.51 2.92 -15.81
N LEU A 86 3.80 3.02 -14.51
CA LEU A 86 4.54 4.14 -13.93
C LEU A 86 5.99 4.17 -14.45
N ALA A 87 6.67 3.03 -14.50
CA ALA A 87 8.03 2.94 -15.05
C ALA A 87 8.07 3.38 -16.52
N GLU A 88 7.09 2.96 -17.33
CA GLU A 88 6.95 3.45 -18.71
C GLU A 88 6.67 4.96 -18.77
N GLY A 89 5.80 5.48 -17.90
CA GLY A 89 5.49 6.89 -17.78
C GLY A 89 6.74 7.73 -17.50
N PHE A 90 7.58 7.27 -16.55
CA PHE A 90 8.87 7.88 -16.26
C PHE A 90 9.83 7.81 -17.46
N ALA A 91 9.91 6.65 -18.13
CA ALA A 91 10.75 6.49 -19.30
C ALA A 91 10.37 7.46 -20.44
N LYS A 92 9.08 7.61 -20.71
CA LYS A 92 8.55 8.54 -21.72
C LYS A 92 8.78 10.01 -21.36
N ALA A 93 8.68 10.38 -20.09
CA ALA A 93 8.90 11.74 -19.60
C ALA A 93 10.38 12.12 -19.45
N GLY A 94 11.29 11.17 -19.60
CA GLY A 94 12.71 11.30 -19.34
C GLY A 94 13.09 11.18 -17.87
N ALA A 95 14.38 10.86 -17.64
CA ALA A 95 14.91 10.60 -16.31
C ALA A 95 14.69 11.79 -15.35
N PRO A 96 14.24 11.54 -14.12
CA PRO A 96 14.05 12.59 -13.11
C PRO A 96 15.38 13.07 -12.54
N GLU A 97 15.34 14.02 -11.61
CA GLU A 97 16.56 14.48 -10.91
C GLU A 97 17.05 13.47 -9.90
N ARG A 98 16.13 12.84 -9.13
CA ARG A 98 16.39 11.71 -8.22
C ARG A 98 16.08 10.39 -8.91
N SER A 99 16.68 9.31 -8.45
CA SER A 99 16.36 7.98 -8.95
C SER A 99 14.94 7.54 -8.53
N ALA A 100 14.19 6.96 -9.48
CA ALA A 100 12.91 6.32 -9.21
C ALA A 100 13.12 4.80 -9.12
N VAL A 101 12.69 4.19 -8.01
CA VAL A 101 12.79 2.75 -7.74
C VAL A 101 11.40 2.14 -7.81
N PHE A 102 11.24 1.10 -8.62
CA PHE A 102 10.02 0.32 -8.79
C PHE A 102 10.25 -1.05 -8.16
N LEU A 103 9.57 -1.34 -7.08
CA LEU A 103 9.77 -2.52 -6.24
C LEU A 103 8.51 -3.37 -6.19
N ALA A 104 8.52 -4.50 -6.90
CA ALA A 104 7.49 -5.51 -6.74
C ALA A 104 7.91 -6.47 -5.62
N VAL A 105 7.19 -6.45 -4.50
CA VAL A 105 7.47 -7.30 -3.34
C VAL A 105 6.68 -8.59 -3.39
N THR A 106 7.16 -9.61 -2.68
CA THR A 106 6.52 -10.92 -2.58
C THR A 106 6.02 -11.20 -1.17
N ALA A 107 5.12 -12.15 -1.02
CA ALA A 107 4.62 -12.65 0.25
C ALA A 107 4.06 -11.54 1.17
N GLU A 108 3.35 -10.59 0.59
CA GLU A 108 2.55 -9.60 1.31
C GLU A 108 1.47 -10.31 2.12
N GLU A 109 0.73 -11.21 1.47
CA GLU A 109 -0.35 -12.03 2.00
C GLU A 109 0.09 -13.00 3.13
N SER A 110 1.39 -13.20 3.25
CA SER A 110 2.02 -13.99 4.31
C SER A 110 2.56 -13.15 5.46
N GLY A 111 2.15 -11.88 5.57
CA GLY A 111 2.53 -10.94 6.62
C GLY A 111 3.67 -10.01 6.25
N LEU A 112 3.61 -9.41 5.07
CA LEU A 112 4.53 -8.37 4.57
C LEU A 112 5.99 -8.84 4.47
N LEU A 113 6.23 -10.13 4.18
CA LEU A 113 7.58 -10.71 4.30
C LEU A 113 8.55 -10.12 3.29
N GLY A 114 8.11 -9.85 2.07
CA GLY A 114 8.96 -9.30 1.02
C GLY A 114 9.36 -7.85 1.26
N SER A 115 8.42 -6.99 1.63
CA SER A 115 8.71 -5.59 1.98
C SER A 115 9.54 -5.49 3.24
N LYS A 116 9.28 -6.32 4.25
CA LYS A 116 10.09 -6.41 5.47
C LYS A 116 11.53 -6.81 5.15
N PHE A 117 11.71 -7.87 4.34
CA PHE A 117 13.04 -8.32 3.93
C PHE A 117 13.80 -7.21 3.18
N TYR A 118 13.14 -6.53 2.22
CA TYR A 118 13.76 -5.42 1.51
C TYR A 118 14.11 -4.26 2.46
N ALA A 119 13.22 -3.90 3.36
CA ALA A 119 13.44 -2.80 4.29
C ALA A 119 14.63 -3.08 5.24
N GLU A 120 14.80 -4.34 5.68
CA GLU A 120 15.92 -4.77 6.52
C GLU A 120 17.22 -5.01 5.72
N ASN A 121 17.12 -5.34 4.42
CA ASN A 121 18.26 -5.64 3.52
C ASN A 121 18.12 -4.86 2.19
N PRO A 122 18.12 -3.52 2.23
CA PRO A 122 17.77 -2.73 1.07
C PRO A 122 18.88 -2.73 0.00
N VAL A 123 18.49 -2.89 -1.27
CA VAL A 123 19.40 -2.67 -2.41
C VAL A 123 19.81 -1.19 -2.50
N PHE A 124 18.89 -0.29 -2.19
CA PHE A 124 19.13 1.14 -2.11
C PHE A 124 18.90 1.62 -0.67
N PRO A 125 19.86 2.31 -0.02
CA PRO A 125 19.78 2.65 1.39
C PRO A 125 18.51 3.44 1.76
N LEU A 126 17.78 3.02 2.80
CA LEU A 126 16.57 3.70 3.24
C LEU A 126 16.87 5.12 3.76
N SER A 127 18.05 5.37 4.28
CA SER A 127 18.50 6.71 4.67
C SER A 127 18.68 7.66 3.48
N GLN A 128 18.73 7.13 2.26
CA GLN A 128 18.76 7.89 0.98
C GLN A 128 17.41 7.84 0.26
N THR A 129 16.43 7.11 0.79
CA THR A 129 15.07 7.09 0.25
C THR A 129 14.28 8.29 0.78
N VAL A 130 13.91 9.18 -0.12
CA VAL A 130 13.24 10.47 0.18
C VAL A 130 11.84 10.24 0.72
N GLY A 131 11.14 9.32 0.12
CA GLY A 131 9.79 8.88 0.41
C GLY A 131 9.31 7.94 -0.68
N GLY A 132 8.09 7.50 -0.60
CA GLY A 132 7.54 6.61 -1.61
C GLY A 132 6.03 6.54 -1.61
N VAL A 133 5.52 5.71 -2.50
CA VAL A 133 4.09 5.42 -2.65
C VAL A 133 3.88 3.91 -2.67
N ASN A 134 2.80 3.46 -2.04
CA ASN A 134 2.36 2.08 -2.03
C ASN A 134 1.07 1.96 -2.85
N MET A 135 0.97 0.92 -3.63
CA MET A 135 -0.20 0.61 -4.45
C MET A 135 -0.66 -0.79 -4.13
N ASP A 136 -1.88 -0.88 -3.61
CA ASP A 136 -2.44 -2.14 -3.13
C ASP A 136 -3.94 -2.12 -3.42
N ALA A 137 -4.35 -2.96 -4.35
CA ALA A 137 -5.72 -3.08 -4.86
C ALA A 137 -6.34 -1.78 -5.40
N PHE A 138 -6.47 -1.65 -6.71
CA PHE A 138 -7.20 -0.55 -7.32
C PHE A 138 -8.69 -0.89 -7.46
N SER A 139 -9.57 0.05 -7.11
CA SER A 139 -11.00 -0.12 -7.32
C SER A 139 -11.36 -0.08 -8.81
N MET A 140 -12.13 -1.08 -9.27
CA MET A 140 -12.69 -1.16 -10.63
C MET A 140 -14.06 -0.48 -10.75
N SER A 141 -14.48 0.32 -9.75
CA SER A 141 -15.81 0.94 -9.69
C SER A 141 -15.94 2.24 -10.47
N GLY A 142 -14.88 2.64 -11.18
CA GLY A 142 -14.82 3.91 -11.91
C GLY A 142 -14.23 5.06 -11.09
N PRO A 143 -14.18 6.28 -11.68
CA PRO A 143 -13.52 7.43 -11.06
C PRO A 143 -14.33 7.97 -9.88
N ALA A 144 -13.62 8.43 -8.84
CA ALA A 144 -14.20 9.09 -7.66
C ALA A 144 -13.78 10.57 -7.58
N LYS A 145 -14.63 11.39 -6.93
CA LYS A 145 -14.38 12.81 -6.68
C LYS A 145 -13.41 13.05 -5.51
N ASN A 146 -13.22 12.03 -4.68
CA ASN A 146 -12.32 12.06 -3.53
C ASN A 146 -11.30 10.93 -3.58
N LEU A 147 -10.41 10.89 -2.61
CA LEU A 147 -9.44 9.82 -2.34
C LEU A 147 -9.58 9.40 -0.90
N THR A 148 -9.49 8.11 -0.64
CA THR A 148 -9.35 7.56 0.72
C THR A 148 -7.86 7.41 1.03
N VAL A 149 -7.35 8.25 1.92
CA VAL A 149 -5.92 8.25 2.29
C VAL A 149 -5.72 7.48 3.56
N ILE A 150 -4.98 6.37 3.46
CA ILE A 150 -4.64 5.52 4.59
C ILE A 150 -3.49 6.17 5.38
N GLY A 151 -3.77 6.54 6.63
CA GLY A 151 -2.80 7.24 7.47
C GLY A 151 -2.63 8.74 7.14
N LYS A 152 -3.68 9.41 6.66
CA LYS A 152 -3.67 10.86 6.45
C LYS A 152 -3.29 11.60 7.73
N GLY A 153 -2.43 12.61 7.61
CA GLY A 153 -1.95 13.41 8.74
C GLY A 153 -0.64 12.90 9.34
N LYS A 154 -0.10 11.76 8.90
CA LYS A 154 1.13 11.20 9.45
C LYS A 154 2.40 11.86 8.91
N SER A 155 2.41 12.30 7.67
CA SER A 155 3.63 12.83 7.04
C SER A 155 3.38 14.04 6.14
N GLN A 156 4.46 14.77 5.84
CA GLN A 156 4.45 15.88 4.88
C GLN A 156 4.19 15.43 3.44
N LEU A 157 4.13 14.13 3.15
CA LEU A 157 3.74 13.62 1.83
C LEU A 157 2.28 13.95 1.50
N ASP A 158 1.45 14.19 2.51
CA ASP A 158 0.08 14.66 2.32
C ASP A 158 0.02 15.95 1.48
N LEU A 159 1.00 16.86 1.66
CA LEU A 159 1.07 18.10 0.88
C LEU A 159 1.27 17.83 -0.62
N TYR A 160 2.05 16.81 -0.96
CA TYR A 160 2.28 16.39 -2.35
C TYR A 160 1.03 15.74 -2.94
N LEU A 161 0.35 14.90 -2.15
CA LEU A 161 -0.90 14.27 -2.56
C LEU A 161 -2.02 15.31 -2.72
N GLU A 162 -2.15 16.27 -1.80
CA GLU A 162 -3.12 17.35 -1.88
C GLU A 162 -2.90 18.23 -3.13
N ALA A 163 -1.65 18.58 -3.43
CA ALA A 163 -1.31 19.32 -4.64
C ALA A 163 -1.65 18.54 -5.92
N ALA A 164 -1.35 17.24 -5.94
CA ALA A 164 -1.69 16.37 -7.07
C ALA A 164 -3.21 16.23 -7.23
N ALA A 165 -3.92 15.92 -6.16
CA ALA A 165 -5.38 15.75 -6.16
C ALA A 165 -6.12 17.02 -6.59
N LYS A 166 -5.69 18.18 -6.09
CA LYS A 166 -6.25 19.48 -6.49
C LYS A 166 -6.15 19.73 -8.00
N SER A 167 -5.04 19.27 -8.63
CA SER A 167 -4.87 19.44 -10.08
C SER A 167 -5.82 18.57 -10.92
N GLU A 168 -6.41 17.52 -10.32
CA GLU A 168 -7.44 16.66 -10.92
C GLU A 168 -8.85 16.95 -10.37
N GLY A 169 -9.01 18.01 -9.56
CA GLY A 169 -10.32 18.38 -8.96
C GLY A 169 -10.81 17.40 -7.89
N ARG A 170 -9.90 16.61 -7.29
CA ARG A 170 -10.22 15.61 -6.27
C ARG A 170 -9.80 16.05 -4.86
N THR A 171 -10.47 15.51 -3.85
CA THR A 171 -10.22 15.84 -2.44
C THR A 171 -9.70 14.63 -1.69
N PRO A 172 -8.50 14.69 -1.08
CA PRO A 172 -8.02 13.63 -0.19
C PRO A 172 -8.77 13.66 1.14
N GLU A 173 -9.37 12.54 1.50
CA GLU A 173 -10.12 12.35 2.76
C GLU A 173 -9.44 11.27 3.60
N THR A 174 -9.63 11.32 4.91
CA THR A 174 -9.15 10.27 5.82
C THR A 174 -9.97 9.00 5.63
N GLU A 175 -9.33 7.84 5.78
CA GLU A 175 -10.02 6.56 5.81
C GLU A 175 -11.19 6.56 6.81
N PRO A 176 -12.36 6.00 6.44
CA PRO A 176 -13.56 6.08 7.28
C PRO A 176 -13.51 5.18 8.51
N THR A 177 -12.64 4.16 8.53
CA THR A 177 -12.55 3.13 9.58
C THR A 177 -11.11 2.89 10.05
N PRO A 178 -10.41 3.93 10.58
CA PRO A 178 -9.00 3.80 10.99
C PRO A 178 -8.80 2.76 12.11
N GLU A 179 -9.85 2.43 12.88
CA GLU A 179 -9.81 1.38 13.89
C GLU A 179 -9.67 -0.04 13.32
N LYS A 180 -9.92 -0.24 12.02
CA LYS A 180 -9.62 -1.50 11.32
C LYS A 180 -8.12 -1.69 11.08
N GLY A 181 -7.30 -0.63 11.25
CA GLY A 181 -5.85 -0.69 11.22
C GLY A 181 -5.24 -0.96 9.83
N PHE A 182 -5.87 -0.53 8.76
CA PHE A 182 -5.38 -0.71 7.38
C PHE A 182 -3.96 -0.18 7.20
N TYR A 183 -3.60 0.90 7.90
CA TYR A 183 -2.25 1.45 7.85
C TYR A 183 -1.15 0.42 8.20
N TYR A 184 -1.45 -0.58 9.04
CA TYR A 184 -0.49 -1.57 9.51
C TYR A 184 -0.52 -2.89 8.72
N ARG A 185 -1.32 -2.95 7.65
CA ARG A 185 -1.66 -4.20 6.95
C ARG A 185 -1.17 -4.25 5.51
N SER A 186 -0.44 -3.23 5.01
CA SER A 186 0.14 -3.22 3.67
C SER A 186 1.61 -2.82 3.69
N ASP A 187 2.31 -3.03 2.61
CA ASP A 187 3.78 -3.00 2.47
C ASP A 187 4.45 -1.68 2.86
N HIS A 188 3.75 -0.53 2.73
CA HIS A 188 4.26 0.78 3.16
C HIS A 188 4.70 0.80 4.63
N PHE A 189 4.06 -0.02 5.46
CA PHE A 189 4.34 -0.10 6.88
C PHE A 189 5.76 -0.62 7.18
N SER A 190 6.28 -1.55 6.37
CA SER A 190 7.64 -2.04 6.51
C SER A 190 8.69 -0.94 6.36
N PHE A 191 8.45 0.02 5.46
CA PHE A 191 9.31 1.18 5.25
C PHE A 191 9.09 2.26 6.32
N ALA A 192 7.84 2.50 6.71
CA ALA A 192 7.47 3.45 7.76
C ALA A 192 8.17 3.14 9.08
N LYS A 193 8.20 1.88 9.50
CA LYS A 193 8.91 1.42 10.71
C LYS A 193 10.40 1.78 10.71
N LEU A 194 11.01 1.88 9.54
CA LEU A 194 12.41 2.26 9.37
C LEU A 194 12.57 3.74 8.98
N GLY A 195 11.51 4.53 9.15
CA GLY A 195 11.50 5.98 9.07
C GLY A 195 11.25 6.56 7.68
N VAL A 196 11.00 5.76 6.63
CA VAL A 196 10.72 6.28 5.29
C VAL A 196 9.24 6.65 5.19
N PRO A 197 8.89 7.93 4.93
CA PRO A 197 7.50 8.32 4.69
C PRO A 197 6.97 7.67 3.42
N MET A 198 5.77 7.10 3.50
CA MET A 198 5.10 6.47 2.36
C MET A 198 3.68 7.01 2.24
N VAL A 199 3.24 7.27 1.02
CA VAL A 199 1.84 7.56 0.71
C VAL A 199 1.15 6.25 0.34
N TYR A 200 -0.02 6.03 0.91
CA TYR A 200 -0.94 4.99 0.50
C TYR A 200 -2.35 5.59 0.44
N PHE A 201 -2.99 5.47 -0.70
CA PHE A 201 -4.38 5.88 -0.88
C PHE A 201 -5.09 4.94 -1.84
N GLU A 202 -6.40 4.95 -1.76
CA GLU A 202 -7.30 4.21 -2.64
C GLU A 202 -8.22 5.18 -3.36
N GLY A 203 -8.90 4.72 -4.39
CA GLY A 203 -10.02 5.42 -4.98
C GLY A 203 -11.04 5.77 -3.90
N GLY A 204 -11.60 6.98 -3.96
CA GLY A 204 -12.53 7.46 -2.93
C GLY A 204 -13.88 6.76 -2.96
N ASP A 205 -14.69 7.09 -1.96
CA ASP A 205 -16.05 6.56 -1.75
C ASP A 205 -17.17 7.42 -2.36
N ASP A 206 -16.85 8.53 -3.07
CA ASP A 206 -17.82 9.33 -3.80
C ASP A 206 -17.59 9.21 -5.31
N LEU A 207 -18.10 8.12 -5.90
CA LEU A 207 -17.95 7.88 -7.34
C LEU A 207 -18.60 9.01 -8.16
N VAL A 208 -18.00 9.32 -9.30
CA VAL A 208 -18.58 10.29 -10.26
C VAL A 208 -19.95 9.81 -10.73
N THR A 209 -20.11 8.51 -10.94
CA THR A 209 -21.39 7.89 -11.28
C THR A 209 -21.94 7.12 -10.09
N GLY A 210 -23.11 7.49 -9.61
CA GLY A 210 -23.79 6.81 -8.50
C GLY A 210 -23.35 7.20 -7.09
N GLY A 211 -22.30 8.01 -6.95
CA GLY A 211 -21.86 8.56 -5.66
C GLY A 211 -21.50 7.51 -4.61
N LYS A 212 -21.68 7.86 -3.33
CA LYS A 212 -21.33 7.00 -2.20
C LYS A 212 -22.12 5.68 -2.15
N ALA A 213 -23.37 5.70 -2.60
CA ALA A 213 -24.19 4.48 -2.60
C ALA A 213 -23.62 3.41 -3.57
N ALA A 214 -23.19 3.83 -4.77
CA ALA A 214 -22.59 2.92 -5.73
C ALA A 214 -21.22 2.42 -5.25
N ALA A 215 -20.39 3.29 -4.63
CA ALA A 215 -19.11 2.90 -4.05
C ALA A 215 -19.28 1.86 -2.95
N MET A 216 -20.23 2.08 -2.04
CA MET A 216 -20.51 1.14 -0.94
C MET A 216 -20.97 -0.22 -1.47
N ALA A 217 -21.89 -0.24 -2.43
CA ALA A 217 -22.37 -1.49 -3.04
C ALA A 217 -21.23 -2.26 -3.73
N ALA A 218 -20.34 -1.56 -4.43
CA ALA A 218 -19.19 -2.17 -5.09
C ALA A 218 -18.17 -2.72 -4.08
N ALA A 219 -17.91 -2.00 -2.99
CA ALA A 219 -17.01 -2.44 -1.93
C ALA A 219 -17.59 -3.68 -1.19
N GLU A 220 -18.89 -3.69 -0.89
CA GLU A 220 -19.57 -4.85 -0.29
C GLU A 220 -19.54 -6.08 -1.22
N ASP A 221 -19.74 -5.88 -2.53
CA ASP A 221 -19.64 -6.97 -3.51
C ASP A 221 -18.22 -7.53 -3.57
N TYR A 222 -17.21 -6.65 -3.61
CA TYR A 222 -15.82 -7.07 -3.63
C TYR A 222 -15.43 -7.83 -2.35
N GLU A 223 -15.72 -7.27 -1.17
CA GLU A 223 -15.39 -7.89 0.12
C GLU A 223 -16.08 -9.26 0.28
N LYS A 224 -17.31 -9.40 -0.19
CA LYS A 224 -18.10 -10.63 -0.02
C LYS A 224 -17.74 -11.72 -1.01
N ASN A 225 -17.47 -11.36 -2.29
CA ASN A 225 -17.46 -12.31 -3.39
C ASN A 225 -16.09 -12.50 -4.04
N ARG A 226 -15.14 -11.57 -3.81
CA ARG A 226 -13.86 -11.53 -4.52
C ARG A 226 -12.65 -11.46 -3.61
N TYR A 227 -12.67 -10.60 -2.60
CA TYR A 227 -11.52 -10.39 -1.71
C TYR A 227 -11.07 -11.70 -1.07
N HIS A 228 -9.82 -12.10 -1.33
CA HIS A 228 -9.21 -13.35 -0.89
C HIS A 228 -10.00 -14.61 -1.28
N ALA A 229 -10.66 -14.57 -2.43
CA ALA A 229 -11.48 -15.64 -2.94
C ALA A 229 -11.23 -15.88 -4.44
N PRO A 230 -11.60 -17.06 -4.99
CA PRO A 230 -11.45 -17.34 -6.41
C PRO A 230 -12.13 -16.32 -7.34
N GLY A 231 -13.17 -15.62 -6.86
CA GLY A 231 -13.86 -14.60 -7.65
C GLY A 231 -13.08 -13.32 -7.93
N ASP A 232 -11.85 -13.14 -7.38
CA ASP A 232 -10.96 -12.03 -7.78
C ASP A 232 -10.24 -12.35 -9.09
N GLU A 233 -11.04 -12.38 -10.15
CA GLU A 233 -10.67 -12.70 -11.51
C GLU A 233 -10.64 -11.46 -12.39
N PHE A 234 -9.77 -11.47 -13.39
CA PHE A 234 -9.72 -10.43 -14.41
C PHE A 234 -10.98 -10.46 -15.28
N ASP A 235 -11.59 -9.28 -15.51
CA ASP A 235 -12.71 -9.10 -16.43
C ASP A 235 -12.33 -8.06 -17.50
N GLU A 236 -12.42 -8.45 -18.77
CA GLU A 236 -12.18 -7.56 -19.92
C GLU A 236 -13.10 -6.34 -19.96
N LYS A 237 -14.22 -6.39 -19.23
CA LYS A 237 -15.22 -5.30 -19.14
C LYS A 237 -14.92 -4.28 -18.05
N TRP A 238 -13.84 -4.42 -17.32
CA TRP A 238 -13.48 -3.48 -16.27
C TRP A 238 -13.37 -2.04 -16.79
N ASP A 239 -13.93 -1.10 -16.03
CA ASP A 239 -13.74 0.33 -16.28
C ASP A 239 -12.43 0.82 -15.66
N TRP A 240 -11.40 0.90 -16.49
CA TRP A 240 -10.08 1.38 -16.11
C TRP A 240 -9.99 2.88 -15.84
N SER A 241 -11.06 3.66 -16.07
CA SER A 241 -11.02 5.12 -15.97
C SER A 241 -10.71 5.59 -14.54
N GLY A 242 -11.20 4.88 -13.50
CA GLY A 242 -10.88 5.12 -12.10
C GLY A 242 -9.41 4.84 -11.81
N VAL A 243 -8.93 3.67 -12.18
CA VAL A 243 -7.52 3.26 -12.03
C VAL A 243 -6.58 4.24 -12.72
N MET A 244 -6.91 4.66 -13.94
CA MET A 244 -6.10 5.63 -14.69
C MET A 244 -6.09 7.01 -14.04
N SER A 245 -7.18 7.40 -13.39
CA SER A 245 -7.24 8.63 -12.59
C SER A 245 -6.31 8.55 -11.37
N ASP A 246 -6.36 7.44 -10.62
CA ASP A 246 -5.51 7.22 -9.44
C ASP A 246 -4.04 7.09 -9.83
N LEU A 247 -3.73 6.37 -10.90
CA LEU A 247 -2.37 6.19 -11.40
C LEU A 247 -1.70 7.51 -11.77
N LYS A 248 -2.46 8.48 -12.34
CA LYS A 248 -1.95 9.83 -12.59
C LYS A 248 -1.52 10.54 -11.30
N LEU A 249 -2.26 10.34 -10.21
CA LEU A 249 -1.91 10.93 -8.91
C LEU A 249 -0.66 10.30 -8.35
N TYR A 250 -0.54 8.98 -8.37
CA TYR A 250 0.68 8.27 -7.98
C TYR A 250 1.90 8.74 -8.78
N TYR A 251 1.74 8.86 -10.11
CA TYR A 251 2.79 9.41 -10.98
C TYR A 251 3.18 10.84 -10.55
N ARG A 252 2.19 11.73 -10.35
CA ARG A 252 2.44 13.14 -9.98
C ARG A 252 3.15 13.27 -8.63
N VAL A 253 2.69 12.55 -7.62
CA VAL A 253 3.32 12.56 -6.28
C VAL A 253 4.78 12.15 -6.38
N GLY A 254 5.07 10.99 -6.97
CA GLY A 254 6.43 10.53 -7.08
C GLY A 254 7.28 11.38 -8.01
N ARG A 255 6.70 11.92 -9.10
CA ARG A 255 7.42 12.84 -9.98
C ARG A 255 7.80 14.15 -9.26
N MET A 256 6.89 14.73 -8.46
CA MET A 256 7.20 15.90 -7.64
C MET A 256 8.32 15.61 -6.64
N LEU A 257 8.27 14.47 -5.96
CA LEU A 257 9.34 14.03 -5.05
C LEU A 257 10.68 13.85 -5.78
N ALA A 258 10.64 13.32 -6.99
CA ALA A 258 11.83 13.07 -7.79
C ALA A 258 12.45 14.34 -8.41
N MET A 259 11.71 15.45 -8.49
CA MET A 259 12.12 16.71 -9.10
C MET A 259 12.43 17.83 -8.10
N THR A 260 12.15 17.64 -6.79
CA THR A 260 12.46 18.63 -5.75
C THR A 260 13.73 18.23 -4.97
N ASP A 261 14.37 19.18 -4.30
CA ASP A 261 15.44 18.94 -3.32
C ASP A 261 14.91 18.76 -1.88
N ALA A 262 13.63 19.03 -1.66
CA ALA A 262 12.98 18.84 -0.36
C ALA A 262 13.03 17.36 0.10
N TRP A 263 13.08 17.19 1.42
CA TRP A 263 13.03 15.90 2.09
C TRP A 263 11.82 15.88 3.03
N PRO A 264 10.65 15.44 2.57
CA PRO A 264 9.49 15.34 3.44
C PRO A 264 9.77 14.40 4.62
N ASN A 265 9.22 14.76 5.78
CA ASN A 265 9.36 14.02 7.02
C ASN A 265 7.99 13.61 7.56
N TRP A 266 7.99 12.80 8.58
CA TRP A 266 6.82 12.56 9.42
C TRP A 266 6.44 13.83 10.17
N ASN A 267 5.17 14.01 10.44
CA ASN A 267 4.69 15.16 11.19
C ASN A 267 5.16 15.11 12.65
N GLU A 268 5.14 16.23 13.33
CA GLU A 268 5.55 16.30 14.74
C GLU A 268 4.64 15.41 15.60
N GLY A 269 5.26 14.60 16.47
CA GLY A 269 4.54 13.64 17.30
C GLY A 269 4.23 12.30 16.65
N ASP A 270 4.50 12.12 15.34
CA ASP A 270 4.32 10.80 14.70
C ASP A 270 5.37 9.80 15.22
N GLU A 271 4.93 8.55 15.38
CA GLU A 271 5.72 7.45 15.95
C GLU A 271 6.99 7.11 15.15
N PHE A 272 7.01 7.37 13.83
CA PHE A 272 8.14 7.05 12.95
C PHE A 272 9.14 8.20 12.79
N ARG A 273 8.81 9.42 13.26
CA ARG A 273 9.65 10.60 13.08
C ARG A 273 11.04 10.45 13.68
N ALA A 274 11.12 9.96 14.92
CA ALA A 274 12.41 9.82 15.61
C ALA A 274 13.37 8.87 14.87
N VAL A 275 12.84 7.79 14.26
CA VAL A 275 13.63 6.86 13.44
C VAL A 275 14.16 7.55 12.19
N ARG A 276 13.32 8.35 11.53
CA ARG A 276 13.70 9.14 10.34
C ARG A 276 14.80 10.14 10.67
N ASP A 277 14.60 10.94 11.71
CA ASP A 277 15.56 11.97 12.12
C ASP A 277 16.91 11.34 12.46
N LYS A 278 16.92 10.21 13.18
CA LYS A 278 18.15 9.46 13.48
C LYS A 278 18.83 8.93 12.21
N SER A 279 18.08 8.40 11.25
CA SER A 279 18.64 7.85 10.00
C SER A 279 19.29 8.92 9.12
N ARG A 280 18.99 10.21 9.36
CA ARG A 280 19.49 11.34 8.60
C ARG A 280 20.44 12.26 9.39
N SER A 281 20.58 12.04 10.71
CA SER A 281 21.54 12.78 11.54
C SER A 281 22.96 12.39 11.16
N GLY A 282 23.63 13.22 10.39
CA GLY A 282 25.00 12.98 9.89
C GLY A 282 25.16 13.14 8.38
N LYS A 283 24.11 13.62 7.72
CA LYS A 283 24.11 13.97 6.29
C LYS A 283 24.00 15.47 6.08
#